data_89544ee15217eb1a1b9d92fc13ca1764
#
_entry.id   89544ee15217eb1a1b9d92fc13ca1764
#
_cell.length_a   1.000
_cell.length_b   1.000
_cell.length_c   1.000
_cell.angle_alpha   90.00
_cell.angle_beta   90.00
_cell.angle_gamma   90.00
#
_symmetry.space_group_name_H-M   'P 1'
#
loop_
_entity.id
_entity.type
_entity.pdbx_description
1 polymer ?
#
loop_
_entity_poly.entity_id
_entity_poly.type
_entity_poly.pdbx_seq_one_letter_code
_entity_poly.pdbx_strand_id
1 'polypeptide(L)'
;MQSRNGWDIQFRKNVHMYCHRLVVAKAGRHYEIPCEDSPDGFVGVWLYDAGLEFSIQQDLVAALVKWAESSGFACRIYQTRDSYVSTTAGGDA
;
A
#
# COMPACT_ATOMS: atom_id res chain seq x y z
N MET A 1 -13.62 -5.69 0.71
CA MET A 1 -12.59 -5.03 1.51
C MET A 1 -11.87 -6.06 2.36
N GLN A 2 -10.57 -5.97 2.44
CA GLN A 2 -9.77 -6.94 3.17
C GLN A 2 -9.27 -6.36 4.49
N SER A 3 -9.21 -7.21 5.51
CA SER A 3 -8.77 -6.81 6.84
C SER A 3 -7.44 -7.48 7.17
N ARG A 4 -6.44 -6.69 7.58
CA ARG A 4 -5.13 -7.18 7.99
C ARG A 4 -4.63 -6.37 9.18
N ASN A 5 -4.31 -7.03 10.28
CA ASN A 5 -3.80 -6.37 11.49
C ASN A 5 -4.71 -5.25 11.99
N GLY A 6 -6.02 -5.42 11.84
CA GLY A 6 -6.99 -4.40 12.23
C GLY A 6 -7.22 -3.32 11.20
N TRP A 7 -6.54 -3.37 10.06
CA TRP A 7 -6.73 -2.44 8.96
C TRP A 7 -7.66 -3.02 7.92
N ASP A 8 -8.60 -2.22 7.43
CA ASP A 8 -9.37 -2.54 6.24
C ASP A 8 -8.65 -1.90 5.06
N ILE A 9 -8.38 -2.71 4.03
CA ILE A 9 -7.58 -2.27 2.90
C ILE A 9 -8.36 -2.48 1.61
N GLN A 10 -8.50 -1.42 0.81
CA GLN A 10 -9.15 -1.48 -0.48
C GLN A 10 -8.28 -0.81 -1.53
N PHE A 11 -8.00 -1.52 -2.61
CA PHE A 11 -7.25 -0.96 -3.74
C PHE A 11 -8.23 -0.48 -4.81
N ARG A 12 -8.17 0.80 -5.11
CA ARG A 12 -8.98 1.40 -6.17
C ARG A 12 -8.10 1.64 -7.38
N LYS A 13 -8.31 0.83 -8.39
CA LYS A 13 -7.51 0.85 -9.59
C LYS A 13 -7.97 1.92 -10.56
N ASN A 14 -7.02 2.56 -11.23
CA ASN A 14 -7.29 3.50 -12.32
C ASN A 14 -8.20 4.66 -11.92
N VAL A 15 -7.92 5.25 -10.76
CA VAL A 15 -8.64 6.44 -10.33
C VAL A 15 -8.40 7.57 -11.32
N HIS A 16 -7.19 7.66 -11.87
CA HIS A 16 -6.84 8.63 -12.89
C HIS A 16 -5.64 8.10 -13.68
N MET A 17 -5.88 7.64 -14.91
CA MET A 17 -4.87 7.10 -15.81
C MET A 17 -4.07 5.96 -15.16
N TYR A 18 -2.78 6.15 -14.89
CA TYR A 18 -1.91 5.15 -14.26
C TYR A 18 -1.91 5.26 -12.74
N CYS A 19 -2.69 6.17 -12.20
CA CYS A 19 -2.73 6.41 -10.77
C CYS A 19 -3.82 5.59 -10.14
N HIS A 20 -3.50 5.00 -9.01
CA HIS A 20 -4.44 4.21 -8.22
C HIS A 20 -4.49 4.78 -6.82
N ARG A 21 -5.36 4.24 -5.99
CA ARG A 21 -5.48 4.69 -4.63
C ARG A 21 -5.71 3.51 -3.70
N LEU A 22 -4.93 3.46 -2.62
CA LEU A 22 -5.21 2.54 -1.52
C LEU A 22 -6.02 3.30 -0.49
N VAL A 23 -7.19 2.78 -0.18
CA VAL A 23 -8.03 3.32 0.89
C VAL A 23 -7.89 2.39 2.08
N VAL A 24 -7.38 2.92 3.18
CA VAL A 24 -7.16 2.13 4.39
C VAL A 24 -7.92 2.75 5.54
N ALA A 25 -8.41 1.91 6.43
CA ALA A 25 -9.19 2.37 7.58
C ALA A 25 -8.89 1.54 8.80
N LYS A 26 -8.81 2.20 9.95
CA LYS A 26 -8.61 1.55 11.24
C LYS A 26 -9.16 2.45 12.34
N ALA A 27 -9.95 1.87 13.24
CA ALA A 27 -10.46 2.58 14.41
C ALA A 27 -11.19 3.88 14.04
N GLY A 28 -11.99 3.86 12.98
CA GLY A 28 -12.77 5.00 12.54
C GLY A 28 -11.99 6.05 11.77
N ARG A 29 -10.71 5.82 11.51
CA ARG A 29 -9.89 6.73 10.72
C ARG A 29 -9.67 6.16 9.33
N HIS A 30 -9.70 7.03 8.32
CA HIS A 30 -9.50 6.69 6.93
C HIS A 30 -8.31 7.44 6.37
N TYR A 31 -7.54 6.76 5.54
CA TYR A 31 -6.42 7.39 4.84
C TYR A 31 -6.46 6.94 3.38
N GLU A 32 -6.08 7.84 2.50
CA GLU A 32 -5.95 7.53 1.08
C GLU A 32 -4.48 7.67 0.70
N ILE A 33 -3.94 6.61 0.14
CA ILE A 33 -2.52 6.55 -0.19
C ILE A 33 -2.38 6.55 -1.71
N PRO A 34 -1.69 7.54 -2.28
CA PRO A 34 -1.50 7.58 -3.73
C PRO A 34 -0.62 6.43 -4.20
N CYS A 35 -0.98 5.84 -5.31
CA CYS A 35 -0.24 4.75 -5.94
C CYS A 35 -0.14 5.01 -7.42
N GLU A 36 0.87 4.43 -8.07
CA GLU A 36 1.07 4.61 -9.49
C GLU A 36 1.72 3.37 -10.09
N ASP A 37 1.29 2.99 -11.28
CA ASP A 37 1.92 1.89 -12.01
C ASP A 37 3.33 2.28 -12.41
N SER A 38 4.26 1.36 -12.22
CA SER A 38 5.62 1.50 -12.70
C SER A 38 5.78 0.74 -14.01
N PRO A 39 6.59 1.24 -14.95
CA PRO A 39 6.90 0.46 -16.17
C PRO A 39 7.61 -0.86 -15.88
N ASP A 40 8.16 -1.03 -14.68
CA ASP A 40 8.86 -2.25 -14.31
C ASP A 40 7.93 -3.36 -13.78
N GLY A 41 6.63 -3.15 -13.81
CA GLY A 41 5.67 -4.19 -13.47
C GLY A 41 5.28 -4.24 -11.99
N PHE A 42 5.56 -3.21 -11.23
CA PHE A 42 5.10 -3.13 -9.84
C PHE A 42 4.30 -1.84 -9.65
N VAL A 43 3.60 -1.75 -8.54
CA VAL A 43 2.88 -0.55 -8.16
C VAL A 43 3.66 0.20 -7.09
N GLY A 44 3.96 1.45 -7.33
CA GLY A 44 4.57 2.31 -6.31
C GLY A 44 3.49 2.80 -5.36
N VAL A 45 3.73 2.67 -4.07
CA VAL A 45 2.81 3.12 -3.02
C VAL A 45 3.51 4.22 -2.24
N TRP A 46 3.00 5.45 -2.37
CA TRP A 46 3.66 6.63 -1.80
C TRP A 46 3.17 6.87 -0.37
N LEU A 47 3.56 6.00 0.55
CA LEU A 47 3.10 6.07 1.92
C LEU A 47 3.52 7.35 2.62
N TYR A 48 4.73 7.84 2.34
CA TYR A 48 5.24 9.07 2.93
C TYR A 48 4.43 10.30 2.55
N ASP A 49 3.66 10.20 1.46
CA ASP A 49 2.89 11.33 0.93
C ASP A 49 1.44 11.33 1.45
N ALA A 50 1.10 10.40 2.30
CA ALA A 50 -0.27 10.24 2.80
C ALA A 50 -0.54 11.05 4.09
N GLY A 51 0.46 11.73 4.61
CA GLY A 51 0.29 12.57 5.81
C GLY A 51 0.15 11.78 7.10
N LEU A 52 0.69 10.57 7.15
CA LEU A 52 0.59 9.70 8.32
C LEU A 52 1.72 9.95 9.31
N GLU A 53 1.41 9.82 10.59
CA GLU A 53 2.44 9.80 11.63
C GLU A 53 3.31 8.56 11.47
N PHE A 54 4.56 8.65 11.89
CA PHE A 54 5.53 7.57 11.72
C PHE A 54 5.07 6.26 12.35
N SER A 55 4.54 6.31 13.57
CA SER A 55 4.06 5.11 14.24
C SER A 55 2.92 4.44 13.49
N ILE A 56 2.04 5.23 12.90
CA ILE A 56 0.93 4.72 12.08
C ILE A 56 1.48 4.11 10.80
N GLN A 57 2.47 4.73 10.19
CA GLN A 57 3.10 4.19 8.97
C GLN A 57 3.68 2.81 9.23
N GLN A 58 4.39 2.63 10.33
CA GLN A 58 5.00 1.33 10.66
C GLN A 58 3.95 0.24 10.83
N ASP A 59 2.88 0.55 11.53
CA ASP A 59 1.79 -0.40 11.73
C ASP A 59 1.11 -0.75 10.39
N LEU A 60 0.87 0.26 9.57
CA LEU A 60 0.22 0.06 8.28
C LEU A 60 1.10 -0.70 7.30
N VAL A 61 2.41 -0.47 7.30
CA VAL A 61 3.32 -1.20 6.41
C VAL A 61 3.22 -2.71 6.64
N ALA A 62 3.19 -3.14 7.90
CA ALA A 62 3.05 -4.57 8.21
C ALA A 62 1.75 -5.14 7.64
N ALA A 63 0.66 -4.40 7.77
CA ALA A 63 -0.64 -4.83 7.23
C ALA A 63 -0.64 -4.85 5.71
N LEU A 64 -0.05 -3.84 5.08
CA LEU A 64 0.01 -3.75 3.62
C LEU A 64 0.85 -4.87 3.02
N VAL A 65 1.97 -5.22 3.64
CA VAL A 65 2.82 -6.32 3.17
C VAL A 65 2.03 -7.63 3.18
N LYS A 66 1.34 -7.92 4.28
CA LYS A 66 0.55 -9.14 4.36
C LYS A 66 -0.60 -9.16 3.36
N TRP A 67 -1.27 -8.03 3.20
CA TRP A 67 -2.34 -7.90 2.24
C TRP A 67 -1.84 -8.11 0.81
N ALA A 68 -0.73 -7.48 0.46
CA ALA A 68 -0.17 -7.58 -0.88
C ALA A 68 0.26 -9.01 -1.20
N GLU A 69 0.92 -9.67 -0.25
CA GLU A 69 1.38 -11.03 -0.44
C GLU A 69 0.22 -12.01 -0.60
N SER A 70 -0.81 -11.87 0.22
CA SER A 70 -1.97 -12.76 0.13
C SER A 70 -2.84 -12.48 -1.09
N SER A 71 -2.77 -11.29 -1.64
CA SER A 71 -3.54 -10.90 -2.83
C SER A 71 -2.75 -11.08 -4.14
N GLY A 72 -1.49 -11.49 -4.05
CA GLY A 72 -0.64 -11.61 -5.23
C GLY A 72 -0.31 -10.26 -5.85
N PHE A 73 -0.09 -9.26 -5.05
CA PHE A 73 0.07 -7.88 -5.50
C PHE A 73 1.53 -7.45 -5.35
N ALA A 74 2.19 -7.18 -6.47
CA ALA A 74 3.58 -6.72 -6.46
C ALA A 74 3.62 -5.21 -6.29
N CYS A 75 4.17 -4.74 -5.18
CA CYS A 75 4.27 -3.31 -4.94
C CYS A 75 5.54 -2.94 -4.19
N ARG A 76 5.87 -1.67 -4.24
CA ARG A 76 6.93 -1.07 -3.42
C ARG A 76 6.29 0.01 -2.56
N ILE A 77 6.35 -0.19 -1.26
CA ILE A 77 5.74 0.72 -0.29
C ILE A 77 6.81 1.67 0.20
N TYR A 78 6.73 2.92 -0.23
CA TYR A 78 7.74 3.92 0.08
C TYR A 78 7.40 4.62 1.38
N GLN A 79 8.22 4.42 2.39
CA GLN A 79 8.10 5.11 3.68
C GLN A 79 8.82 6.46 3.65
N THR A 80 9.82 6.58 2.76
CA THR A 80 10.48 7.84 2.42
C THR A 80 10.69 7.85 0.91
N ARG A 81 11.20 8.94 0.38
CA ARG A 81 11.47 9.01 -1.06
C ARG A 81 12.54 8.02 -1.50
N ASP A 82 13.41 7.62 -0.59
CA ASP A 82 14.59 6.81 -0.90
C ASP A 82 14.53 5.40 -0.36
N SER A 83 13.54 5.07 0.46
CA SER A 83 13.45 3.74 1.07
C SER A 83 12.07 3.14 0.92
N TYR A 84 12.02 1.86 0.64
CA TYR A 84 10.76 1.15 0.43
C TYR A 84 10.86 -0.30 0.90
N VAL A 85 9.69 -0.89 1.10
CA VAL A 85 9.51 -2.32 1.33
C VAL A 85 8.86 -2.90 0.08
N SER A 86 9.43 -3.96 -0.45
CA SER A 86 8.98 -4.59 -1.68
C SER A 86 8.17 -5.84 -1.39
N THR A 87 7.07 -6.05 -2.14
CA THR A 87 6.32 -7.30 -2.10
C THR A 87 6.28 -7.89 -3.51
N THR A 88 6.16 -9.21 -3.59
CA THR A 88 6.10 -9.88 -4.88
C THR A 88 4.80 -10.66 -5.02
N ALA A 89 4.27 -10.67 -6.24
CA ALA A 89 3.06 -11.43 -6.53
C ALA A 89 3.33 -12.91 -6.36
N GLY A 90 2.38 -13.62 -5.73
CA GLY A 90 2.48 -15.05 -5.58
C GLY A 90 3.51 -15.54 -4.60
N GLY A 91 4.06 -14.66 -3.77
CA GLY A 91 5.02 -15.05 -2.78
C GLY A 91 6.25 -15.74 -3.37
N ASP A 92 6.61 -15.35 -4.55
CA ASP A 92 7.74 -15.94 -5.25
C ASP A 92 9.04 -15.67 -4.53
N ALA A 93 9.78 -16.68 -4.37
CA ALA A 93 11.07 -16.60 -3.70
C ALA A 93 12.14 -15.97 -4.59
#